data_f36ad41ab74c8eb8775bb66035edab5d
#
_entry.id   f36ad41ab74c8eb8775bb66035edab5d
#
_cell.length_a   1.000
_cell.length_b   1.000
_cell.length_c   1.000
_cell.angle_alpha   90.00
_cell.angle_beta   90.00
_cell.angle_gamma   90.00
#
_symmetry.space_group_name_H-M   'P 1'
#
loop_
_entity.id
_entity.type
_entity.pdbx_description
1 polymer ?
#
loop_
_entity_poly.entity_id
_entity_poly.type
_entity_poly.pdbx_seq_one_letter_code
_entity_poly.pdbx_strand_id
1 'polypeptide(L)'
;MNYNILIGGSAGQGMDTISDFLEKSLKKKGFYVFSNKDYMSRVRGGHNYTQIRFGTDPIYSHANELDLILALDENTTHLHINNLKEDGSLILDESINISDTRAIKLPLIKTATTLGISRGFT
;
A
#
# COMPACT_ATOMS: atom_id res chain seq x y z
N MET A 1 10.40 10.80 13.27
CA MET A 1 10.11 10.79 11.83
C MET A 1 9.21 9.62 11.52
N ASN A 2 8.03 9.92 11.01
CA ASN A 2 7.02 8.90 10.72
C ASN A 2 6.58 8.99 9.27
N TYR A 3 6.40 7.83 8.62
CA TYR A 3 5.89 7.72 7.26
C TYR A 3 4.57 6.97 7.26
N ASN A 4 3.70 7.33 6.35
CA ASN A 4 2.37 6.76 6.24
C ASN A 4 2.17 6.24 4.81
N ILE A 5 1.95 4.94 4.68
CA ILE A 5 1.79 4.26 3.38
C ILE A 5 0.40 3.67 3.32
N LEU A 6 -0.25 3.79 2.17
CA LEU A 6 -1.49 3.07 1.89
C LEU A 6 -1.27 2.13 0.71
N ILE A 7 -1.64 0.88 0.89
CA ILE A 7 -1.61 -0.14 -0.15
C ILE A 7 -3.04 -0.57 -0.41
N GLY A 8 -3.49 -0.47 -1.64
CA GLY A 8 -4.87 -0.81 -1.96
C GLY A 8 -5.01 -1.56 -3.26
N GLY A 9 -6.09 -2.34 -3.35
CA GLY A 9 -6.40 -3.10 -4.54
C GLY A 9 -7.62 -3.98 -4.34
N SER A 10 -7.99 -4.68 -5.41
CA SER A 10 -9.08 -5.66 -5.37
C SER A 10 -8.59 -6.98 -4.79
N ALA A 11 -9.53 -7.81 -4.36
CA ALA A 11 -9.20 -9.15 -3.91
C ALA A 11 -8.44 -9.91 -5.00
N GLY A 12 -7.41 -10.67 -4.60
CA GLY A 12 -6.62 -11.47 -5.52
C GLY A 12 -5.47 -10.76 -6.22
N GLN A 13 -5.30 -9.46 -6.03
CA GLN A 13 -4.20 -8.71 -6.65
C GLN A 13 -2.88 -8.78 -5.88
N GLY A 14 -2.88 -9.31 -4.67
CA GLY A 14 -1.65 -9.47 -3.89
C GLY A 14 -1.39 -8.37 -2.87
N MET A 15 -2.39 -7.59 -2.52
CA MET A 15 -2.25 -6.52 -1.53
C MET A 15 -1.72 -7.05 -0.20
N ASP A 16 -2.26 -8.17 0.29
CA ASP A 16 -1.84 -8.76 1.56
C ASP A 16 -0.40 -9.24 1.51
N THR A 17 0.03 -9.79 0.38
CA THR A 17 1.41 -10.27 0.20
C THR A 17 2.39 -9.09 0.29
N ILE A 18 2.08 -7.99 -0.37
CA ILE A 18 2.93 -6.80 -0.34
C ILE A 18 2.95 -6.19 1.06
N SER A 19 1.79 -6.04 1.69
CA SER A 19 1.73 -5.44 3.04
C SER A 19 2.47 -6.28 4.07
N ASP A 20 2.32 -7.60 4.05
CA ASP A 20 3.06 -8.49 4.95
C ASP A 20 4.56 -8.38 4.75
N PHE A 21 4.99 -8.36 3.50
CA PHE A 21 6.41 -8.23 3.17
C PHE A 21 6.98 -6.92 3.70
N LEU A 22 6.27 -5.82 3.49
CA LEU A 22 6.69 -4.51 3.96
C LEU A 22 6.74 -4.43 5.48
N GLU A 23 5.70 -4.91 6.15
CA GLU A 23 5.66 -4.91 7.62
C GLU A 23 6.84 -5.68 8.22
N LYS A 24 7.09 -6.86 7.71
CA LYS A 24 8.19 -7.71 8.19
C LYS A 24 9.55 -7.07 7.91
N SER A 25 9.71 -6.49 6.73
CA SER A 25 10.96 -5.83 6.35
C SER A 25 11.24 -4.62 7.23
N LEU A 26 10.23 -3.81 7.52
CA LEU A 26 10.37 -2.61 8.34
C LEU A 26 10.68 -2.97 9.80
N LYS A 27 10.00 -3.97 10.35
CA LYS A 27 10.27 -4.46 11.70
C LYS A 27 11.68 -5.02 11.82
N LYS A 28 12.12 -5.75 10.81
CA LYS A 28 13.46 -6.33 10.78
C LYS A 28 14.55 -5.27 10.80
N LYS A 29 14.27 -4.09 10.20
CA LYS A 29 15.19 -2.96 10.20
C LYS A 29 15.12 -2.11 11.48
N GLY A 30 14.26 -2.46 12.41
CA GLY A 30 14.17 -1.79 13.70
C GLY A 30 13.17 -0.67 13.78
N PHE A 31 12.32 -0.48 12.77
CA PHE A 31 11.26 0.54 12.82
C PHE A 31 10.09 0.08 13.67
N TYR A 32 9.43 1.03 14.30
CA TYR A 32 8.12 0.80 14.88
C TYR A 32 7.08 0.81 13.76
N VAL A 33 6.17 -0.15 13.77
CA VAL A 33 5.18 -0.31 12.70
C VAL A 33 3.79 -0.43 13.28
N PHE A 34 2.87 0.37 12.76
CA PHE A 34 1.45 0.28 13.06
C PHE A 34 0.71 0.08 11.74
N SER A 35 -0.09 -0.97 11.64
CA SER A 35 -0.87 -1.25 10.45
C SER A 35 -2.34 -1.38 10.76
N ASN A 36 -3.17 -0.99 9.78
CA ASN A 36 -4.61 -1.09 9.87
C ASN A 36 -5.16 -1.52 8.52
N LYS A 37 -5.90 -2.63 8.51
CA LYS A 37 -6.54 -3.14 7.29
C LYS A 37 -7.99 -2.73 7.28
N ASP A 38 -8.45 -2.29 6.13
CA ASP A 38 -9.84 -1.93 5.94
C ASP A 38 -10.40 -2.60 4.69
N TYR A 39 -11.63 -3.07 4.79
CA TYR A 39 -12.31 -3.76 3.71
C TYR A 39 -13.63 -3.07 3.46
N MET A 40 -13.77 -2.44 2.30
CA MET A 40 -15.01 -1.83 1.93
C MET A 40 -16.04 -2.90 1.55
N SER A 41 -17.30 -2.59 1.78
CA SER A 41 -18.42 -3.46 1.46
C SER A 41 -18.38 -3.91 -0.01
N ARG A 42 -18.77 -5.17 -0.27
CA ARG A 42 -18.90 -5.70 -1.62
C ARG A 42 -19.84 -4.88 -2.49
N VAL A 43 -20.83 -4.25 -1.87
CA VAL A 43 -21.77 -3.36 -2.56
C VAL A 43 -21.04 -2.17 -3.19
N ARG A 44 -19.88 -1.79 -2.64
CA ARG A 44 -19.07 -0.69 -3.14
C ARG A 44 -17.87 -1.14 -3.97
N GLY A 45 -17.93 -2.35 -4.54
CA GLY A 45 -16.90 -2.84 -5.43
C GLY A 45 -15.75 -3.59 -4.78
N GLY A 46 -15.86 -3.92 -3.49
CA GLY A 46 -14.88 -4.78 -2.82
C GLY A 46 -13.49 -4.19 -2.70
N HIS A 47 -13.37 -2.88 -2.59
CA HIS A 47 -12.07 -2.24 -2.39
C HIS A 47 -11.50 -2.58 -1.01
N ASN A 48 -10.24 -3.02 -1.00
CA ASN A 48 -9.51 -3.33 0.23
C ASN A 48 -8.25 -2.49 0.28
N TYR A 49 -7.88 -2.06 1.47
CA TYR A 49 -6.62 -1.37 1.64
C TYR A 49 -6.01 -1.65 3.01
N THR A 50 -4.69 -1.54 3.08
CA THR A 50 -3.92 -1.60 4.31
C THR A 50 -3.16 -0.30 4.45
N GLN A 51 -3.27 0.34 5.60
CA GLN A 51 -2.52 1.53 5.92
C GLN A 51 -1.40 1.15 6.89
N ILE A 52 -0.16 1.48 6.52
CA ILE A 52 1.01 1.16 7.32
C ILE A 52 1.68 2.48 7.71
N ARG A 53 1.82 2.70 8.99
CA ARG A 53 2.58 3.82 9.52
C ARG A 53 3.82 3.28 10.22
N PHE A 54 4.98 3.82 9.88
CA PHE A 54 6.23 3.38 10.49
C PHE A 54 7.13 4.57 10.79
N GLY A 55 8.06 4.39 11.72
CA GLY A 55 8.96 5.44 12.12
C GLY A 55 9.96 5.00 13.18
N THR A 56 10.73 5.95 13.64
CA THR A 56 11.78 5.73 14.64
C THR A 56 11.25 5.82 16.07
N ASP A 57 10.03 6.32 16.25
CA ASP A 57 9.38 6.43 17.57
C ASP A 57 8.17 5.50 17.63
N PRO A 58 7.75 5.07 18.84
CA PRO A 58 6.55 4.22 18.96
C PRO A 58 5.33 4.88 18.34
N ILE A 59 4.54 4.10 17.59
CA ILE A 59 3.38 4.56 16.86
C ILE A 59 2.14 3.82 17.37
N TYR A 60 1.14 4.56 17.81
CA TYR A 60 -0.08 4.00 18.41
C TYR A 60 -1.34 4.24 17.57
N SER A 61 -1.23 5.02 16.48
CA SER A 61 -2.34 5.32 15.61
C SER A 61 -1.83 5.66 14.22
N HIS A 62 -2.75 5.79 13.25
CA HIS A 62 -2.39 6.23 11.90
C HIS A 62 -2.91 7.64 11.66
N ALA A 63 -2.28 8.34 10.72
CA ALA A 63 -2.67 9.67 10.30
C ALA A 63 -3.40 9.61 8.95
N ASN A 64 -4.13 10.68 8.62
CA ASN A 64 -4.87 10.74 7.34
C ASN A 64 -3.98 11.11 6.15
N GLU A 65 -2.93 11.91 6.38
CA GLU A 65 -2.02 12.30 5.30
C GLU A 65 -1.10 11.15 4.94
N LEU A 66 -0.97 10.91 3.63
CA LEU A 66 -0.19 9.80 3.11
C LEU A 66 1.10 10.30 2.47
N ASP A 67 2.21 9.62 2.76
CA ASP A 67 3.49 9.86 2.10
C ASP A 67 3.62 9.04 0.84
N LEU A 68 2.95 7.89 0.78
CA LEU A 68 3.04 6.97 -0.34
C LEU A 68 1.72 6.22 -0.51
N ILE A 69 1.29 6.08 -1.75
CA ILE A 69 0.21 5.18 -2.13
C ILE A 69 0.78 4.13 -3.08
N LEU A 70 0.56 2.86 -2.74
CA LEU A 70 0.83 1.73 -3.64
C LEU A 70 -0.52 1.25 -4.17
N ALA A 71 -0.82 1.55 -5.41
CA ALA A 71 -2.11 1.24 -6.01
C ALA A 71 -2.01 0.06 -6.97
N LEU A 72 -2.72 -1.01 -6.66
CA LEU A 72 -2.82 -2.19 -7.52
C LEU A 72 -3.99 -2.07 -8.49
N ASP A 73 -4.90 -1.13 -8.26
CA ASP A 73 -6.01 -0.82 -9.17
C ASP A 73 -6.26 0.69 -9.22
N GLU A 74 -7.05 1.13 -10.20
CA GLU A 74 -7.39 2.54 -10.36
C GLU A 74 -8.23 3.07 -9.21
N ASN A 75 -9.10 2.24 -8.67
CA ASN A 75 -10.02 2.64 -7.62
C ASN A 75 -9.28 3.13 -6.36
N THR A 76 -8.15 2.50 -6.04
CA THR A 76 -7.30 2.92 -4.93
C THR A 76 -6.86 4.36 -5.10
N THR A 77 -6.43 4.72 -6.30
CA THR A 77 -5.99 6.09 -6.59
C THR A 77 -7.15 7.06 -6.45
N HIS A 78 -8.30 6.77 -7.05
CA HIS A 78 -9.46 7.66 -7.00
C HIS A 78 -9.96 7.89 -5.58
N LEU A 79 -9.93 6.87 -4.74
CA LEU A 79 -10.43 6.95 -3.37
C LEU A 79 -9.47 7.67 -2.42
N HIS A 80 -8.16 7.59 -2.67
CA HIS A 80 -7.17 8.01 -1.67
C HIS A 80 -6.24 9.13 -2.12
N ILE A 81 -6.27 9.55 -3.39
CA ILE A 81 -5.35 10.54 -3.94
C ILE A 81 -5.41 11.88 -3.19
N ASN A 82 -6.57 12.25 -2.70
CA ASN A 82 -6.73 13.52 -1.98
C ASN A 82 -6.02 13.55 -0.64
N ASN A 83 -5.68 12.40 -0.10
CA ASN A 83 -4.93 12.29 1.16
C ASN A 83 -3.43 12.20 0.94
N LEU A 84 -2.98 12.11 -0.30
CA LEU A 84 -1.55 12.06 -0.62
C LEU A 84 -0.97 13.47 -0.57
N LYS A 85 0.15 13.62 0.12
CA LYS A 85 0.86 14.89 0.22
C LYS A 85 1.36 15.33 -1.17
N GLU A 86 1.56 16.63 -1.34
CA GLU A 86 2.08 17.18 -2.61
C GLU A 86 3.47 16.60 -2.94
N ASP A 87 4.30 16.40 -1.94
CA ASP A 87 5.62 15.79 -2.08
C ASP A 87 5.60 14.28 -1.90
N GLY A 88 4.43 13.67 -1.82
CA GLY A 88 4.27 12.24 -1.72
C GLY A 88 4.52 11.53 -3.04
N SER A 89 4.52 10.20 -2.98
CA SER A 89 4.72 9.35 -4.16
C SER A 89 3.50 8.47 -4.39
N LEU A 90 3.12 8.33 -5.65
CA LEU A 90 2.05 7.46 -6.09
C LEU A 90 2.66 6.36 -6.96
N ILE A 91 2.74 5.15 -6.41
CA ILE A 91 3.25 4.00 -7.17
C ILE A 91 2.07 3.20 -7.67
N LEU A 92 1.96 3.10 -8.99
CA LEU A 92 0.87 2.44 -9.69
C LEU A 92 1.35 1.11 -10.27
N ASP A 93 0.48 0.10 -10.25
CA ASP A 93 0.75 -1.07 -11.06
C ASP A 93 0.85 -0.66 -12.53
N GLU A 94 1.70 -1.33 -13.30
CA GLU A 94 1.95 -1.01 -14.70
C GLU A 94 0.70 -1.03 -15.58
N SER A 95 -0.35 -1.74 -15.14
CA SER A 95 -1.61 -1.84 -15.85
C SER A 95 -2.51 -0.62 -15.71
N ILE A 96 -2.20 0.28 -14.78
CA ILE A 96 -3.02 1.45 -14.47
C ILE A 96 -2.56 2.64 -15.31
N ASN A 97 -3.52 3.32 -15.94
CA ASN A 97 -3.23 4.46 -16.80
C ASN A 97 -3.78 5.75 -16.18
N ILE A 98 -3.04 6.30 -15.25
CA ILE A 98 -3.37 7.55 -14.56
C ILE A 98 -2.20 8.53 -14.75
N SER A 99 -2.53 9.78 -15.04
CA SER A 99 -1.56 10.85 -15.22
C SER A 99 -1.51 11.73 -13.97
N ASP A 100 -0.38 11.69 -13.27
CA ASP A 100 -0.13 12.51 -12.08
C ASP A 100 1.38 12.72 -11.97
N THR A 101 1.81 13.92 -11.60
CA THR A 101 3.25 14.23 -11.51
C THR A 101 3.98 13.40 -10.47
N ARG A 102 3.26 12.87 -9.48
CA ARG A 102 3.81 12.03 -8.41
C ARG A 102 3.83 10.56 -8.78
N ALA A 103 3.27 10.19 -9.93
CA ALA A 103 3.05 8.79 -10.30
C ALA A 103 4.31 8.12 -10.85
N ILE A 104 4.56 6.91 -10.37
CA ILE A 104 5.61 6.02 -10.85
C ILE A 104 4.95 4.68 -11.13
N LYS A 105 5.18 4.10 -12.31
CA LYS A 105 4.62 2.81 -12.67
C LYS A 105 5.62 1.69 -12.43
N LEU A 106 5.20 0.66 -11.72
CA LEU A 106 6.00 -0.52 -11.42
C LEU A 106 5.15 -1.78 -11.58
N PRO A 107 5.76 -2.95 -11.83
CA PRO A 107 5.02 -4.20 -11.98
C PRO A 107 4.62 -4.78 -10.62
N LEU A 108 3.69 -4.11 -9.91
CA LEU A 108 3.32 -4.46 -8.54
C LEU A 108 2.63 -5.82 -8.44
N ILE A 109 1.69 -6.10 -9.34
CA ILE A 109 0.94 -7.37 -9.33
C ILE A 109 1.87 -8.53 -9.63
N LYS A 110 2.75 -8.38 -10.62
CA LYS A 110 3.76 -9.40 -10.94
C LYS A 110 4.70 -9.64 -9.76
N THR A 111 5.13 -8.58 -9.10
CA THR A 111 6.01 -8.67 -7.93
C THR A 111 5.32 -9.39 -6.79
N ALA A 112 4.05 -9.08 -6.54
CA ALA A 112 3.28 -9.75 -5.50
C ALA A 112 3.11 -11.25 -5.79
N THR A 113 2.89 -11.62 -7.05
CA THR A 113 2.78 -13.02 -7.46
C THR A 113 4.10 -13.75 -7.21
N THR A 114 5.23 -13.13 -7.57
CA THR A 114 6.55 -13.71 -7.34
C THR A 114 6.82 -13.90 -5.85
N LEU A 115 6.53 -12.90 -5.04
CA LEU A 115 6.70 -12.97 -3.58
C LEU A 115 5.80 -14.05 -2.98
N GLY A 116 4.57 -14.17 -3.45
CA GLY A 116 3.63 -15.19 -2.99
C GLY A 116 4.12 -16.59 -3.29
N ILE A 117 4.66 -16.82 -4.49
CA ILE A 117 5.24 -18.11 -4.88
C ILE A 117 6.44 -18.44 -3.99
N SER A 118 7.37 -17.50 -3.80
CA SER A 118 8.54 -17.69 -2.96
C SER A 118 8.15 -18.07 -1.53
N ARG A 119 7.13 -17.40 -0.99
CA ARG A 119 6.65 -17.67 0.36
C ARG A 119 5.92 -19.00 0.46
N GLY A 120 5.28 -19.42 -0.61
CA GLY A 120 4.56 -20.70 -0.67
C GLY A 120 5.49 -21.91 -0.60
N PHE A 121 6.76 -21.74 -0.90
CA PHE A 121 7.75 -22.81 -0.89
C PHE A 121 8.65 -22.77 0.36
N THR A 122 8.43 -21.83 1.22
CA THR A 122 9.14 -21.74 2.51
C THR A 122 8.19 -22.05 3.68
#